data_936539943c086e580f18ece00f2e4ad8
#
_entry.id   936539943c086e580f18ece00f2e4ad8
#
_cell.length_a   1.000
_cell.length_b   1.000
_cell.length_c   1.000
_cell.angle_alpha   90.00
_cell.angle_beta   90.00
_cell.angle_gamma   90.00
#
_symmetry.space_group_name_H-M   'P 1'
#
loop_
_entity.id
_entity.type
_entity.pdbx_description
1 polymer ?
#
loop_
_entity_poly.entity_id
_entity_poly.type
_entity_poly.pdbx_seq_one_letter_code
_entity_poly.pdbx_strand_id
1 'polypeptide(L)'
;GQFKEYIYDEAIRNDKVCQVVRHMRLAELAEDGSHLKIFVSAAMETSNDTLFHPKRLFQSIVENVSCPPPSSMLFAAKSRDMFFNGALATWEVAARWQSAAIHHLLEEEQYDVVFSHFHNVDIQDHTFYKYMAHGIEGMQTEDFVELSRAIYMQTDRYLGSFLHLLDEGWTVFIVSDHGLVAHGNQVPLIGDMNGLNAGLMKELGFTALKQDENGNDLREIDWSKTKAVANRGCHIYLNIKGRNKHGIVEPEDKYEVEEEIMTALYGYKHPDTG
;
A
#
# COMPACT_ATOMS: atom_id res chain seq x y z
N GLY A 1 -19.76 7.93 17.49
CA GLY A 1 -19.15 9.22 17.19
C GLY A 1 -19.51 9.73 15.81
N GLN A 2 -19.27 11.00 15.54
CA GLN A 2 -19.56 11.58 14.23
C GLN A 2 -18.34 11.44 13.31
N PHE A 3 -18.59 11.00 12.05
CA PHE A 3 -17.62 10.95 10.98
C PHE A 3 -17.79 12.14 10.03
N LYS A 4 -16.69 12.79 9.63
CA LYS A 4 -16.63 13.82 8.62
C LYS A 4 -15.74 13.35 7.49
N GLU A 5 -16.29 13.26 6.28
CA GLU A 5 -15.62 12.73 5.10
C GLU A 5 -14.51 13.67 4.61
N TYR A 6 -14.78 14.96 4.55
CA TYR A 6 -13.82 15.96 4.08
C TYR A 6 -13.76 17.13 5.06
N ILE A 7 -12.57 17.36 5.60
CA ILE A 7 -12.22 18.56 6.33
C ILE A 7 -11.05 19.20 5.62
N TYR A 8 -11.28 20.39 5.12
CA TYR A 8 -10.28 21.19 4.44
C TYR A 8 -9.40 21.91 5.45
N ASP A 9 -8.10 21.91 5.22
CA ASP A 9 -7.08 22.45 6.10
C ASP A 9 -5.88 22.90 5.28
N GLU A 10 -4.90 23.51 5.92
CA GLU A 10 -3.62 23.90 5.34
C GLU A 10 -2.50 23.11 5.97
N ALA A 11 -1.54 22.69 5.16
CA ALA A 11 -0.31 22.03 5.62
C ALA A 11 0.91 22.67 4.96
N ILE A 12 2.04 22.64 5.66
CA ILE A 12 3.33 23.07 5.09
C ILE A 12 4.03 21.82 4.55
N ARG A 13 4.36 21.85 3.25
CA ARG A 13 5.11 20.81 2.58
C ARG A 13 6.22 21.44 1.74
N ASN A 14 7.46 21.07 1.99
CA ASN A 14 8.63 21.64 1.30
C ASN A 14 8.63 23.18 1.35
N ASP A 15 8.41 23.76 2.53
CA ASP A 15 8.33 25.20 2.80
C ASP A 15 7.22 25.95 2.06
N LYS A 16 6.23 25.24 1.53
CA LYS A 16 5.05 25.81 0.86
C LYS A 16 3.79 25.43 1.61
N VAL A 17 2.87 26.40 1.69
CA VAL A 17 1.51 26.14 2.19
C VAL A 17 0.73 25.43 1.08
N CYS A 18 0.18 24.27 1.42
CA CYS A 18 -0.66 23.46 0.53
C CYS A 18 -2.05 23.30 1.13
N GLN A 19 -3.08 23.36 0.29
CA GLN A 19 -4.44 23.01 0.68
C GLN A 19 -4.55 21.49 0.77
N VAL A 20 -5.08 20.99 1.88
CA VAL A 20 -5.20 19.55 2.13
C VAL A 20 -6.61 19.19 2.59
N VAL A 21 -6.96 17.92 2.45
CA VAL A 21 -8.18 17.36 3.04
C VAL A 21 -7.81 16.22 3.99
N ARG A 22 -8.65 16.04 5.01
CA ARG A 22 -8.56 14.97 6.00
C ARG A 22 -9.92 14.35 6.25
N HIS A 23 -9.93 13.09 6.65
CA HIS A 23 -11.06 12.48 7.36
C HIS A 23 -10.94 12.78 8.84
N MET A 24 -12.06 12.99 9.50
CA MET A 24 -12.12 13.16 10.95
C MET A 24 -13.26 12.34 11.57
N ARG A 25 -13.00 11.71 12.70
CA ARG A 25 -13.98 11.02 13.49
C ARG A 25 -13.92 11.44 14.93
N LEU A 26 -15.06 11.87 15.47
CA LEU A 26 -15.26 12.01 16.89
C LEU A 26 -15.46 10.61 17.50
N ALA A 27 -14.49 10.12 18.27
CA ALA A 27 -14.53 8.81 18.91
C ALA A 27 -15.17 8.89 20.32
N GLU A 28 -14.75 9.84 21.12
CA GLU A 28 -15.22 10.01 22.48
C GLU A 28 -15.45 11.50 22.77
N LEU A 29 -16.51 11.80 23.50
CA LEU A 29 -16.80 13.11 24.07
C LEU A 29 -17.52 12.90 25.39
N ALA A 30 -16.93 13.36 26.49
CA ALA A 30 -17.57 13.35 27.78
C ALA A 30 -18.71 14.38 27.84
N GLU A 31 -19.79 14.05 28.56
CA GLU A 31 -20.97 14.94 28.68
C GLU A 31 -20.63 16.31 29.26
N ASP A 32 -19.67 16.33 30.16
CA ASP A 32 -19.18 17.56 30.82
C ASP A 32 -18.07 18.28 30.02
N GLY A 33 -17.69 17.75 28.85
CA GLY A 33 -16.63 18.31 28.01
C GLY A 33 -15.21 18.10 28.55
N SER A 34 -15.01 17.33 29.60
CA SER A 34 -13.70 17.11 30.25
C SER A 34 -12.78 16.21 29.44
N HIS A 35 -13.32 15.39 28.49
CA HIS A 35 -12.56 14.48 27.66
C HIS A 35 -13.08 14.52 26.23
N LEU A 36 -12.13 14.61 25.28
CA LEU A 36 -12.38 14.58 23.85
C LEU A 36 -11.34 13.69 23.17
N LYS A 37 -11.81 12.74 22.33
CA LYS A 37 -10.94 11.92 21.50
C LYS A 37 -11.39 12.02 20.05
N ILE A 38 -10.48 12.49 19.21
CA ILE A 38 -10.70 12.65 17.77
C ILE A 38 -9.63 11.85 17.02
N PHE A 39 -10.05 11.09 16.02
CA PHE A 39 -9.17 10.48 15.03
C PHE A 39 -9.14 11.34 13.77
N VAL A 40 -7.94 11.59 13.27
CA VAL A 40 -7.70 12.39 12.07
C VAL A 40 -6.82 11.55 11.12
N SER A 41 -7.21 11.47 9.86
CA SER A 41 -6.40 10.77 8.84
C SER A 41 -5.14 11.54 8.48
N ALA A 42 -4.22 10.90 7.75
CA ALA A 42 -3.19 11.62 7.02
C ALA A 42 -3.82 12.62 6.04
N ALA A 43 -3.10 13.69 5.75
CA ALA A 43 -3.53 14.71 4.80
C ALA A 43 -3.36 14.25 3.35
N MET A 44 -4.33 14.56 2.49
CA MET A 44 -4.23 14.50 1.05
C MET A 44 -4.17 15.92 0.49
N GLU A 45 -3.14 16.23 -0.29
CA GLU A 45 -3.02 17.51 -1.00
C GLU A 45 -4.01 17.59 -2.14
N THR A 46 -4.86 18.64 -2.14
CA THR A 46 -5.98 18.76 -3.07
C THR A 46 -5.59 19.18 -4.48
N SER A 47 -4.37 19.68 -4.66
CA SER A 47 -3.85 20.20 -5.94
C SER A 47 -2.76 19.29 -6.55
N ASN A 48 -2.50 18.10 -5.96
CA ASN A 48 -1.44 17.24 -6.43
C ASN A 48 -1.87 16.42 -7.66
N ASP A 49 -1.51 16.91 -8.82
CA ASP A 49 -1.76 16.29 -10.12
C ASP A 49 -0.65 15.34 -10.60
N THR A 50 0.39 15.12 -9.79
CA THR A 50 1.61 14.40 -10.22
C THR A 50 1.39 12.92 -10.56
N LEU A 51 0.31 12.33 -10.06
CA LEU A 51 -0.07 10.94 -10.32
C LEU A 51 -1.02 10.78 -11.52
N PHE A 52 -1.40 11.88 -12.17
CA PHE A 52 -2.35 11.86 -13.28
C PHE A 52 -1.66 12.16 -14.62
N HIS A 53 -2.01 11.37 -15.62
CA HIS A 53 -1.54 11.58 -16.98
C HIS A 53 -2.65 11.27 -18.00
N PRO A 54 -2.99 12.21 -18.90
CA PRO A 54 -2.55 13.62 -18.89
C PRO A 54 -3.13 14.39 -17.68
N LYS A 55 -2.43 15.43 -17.23
CA LYS A 55 -2.81 16.22 -16.03
C LYS A 55 -4.21 16.83 -16.08
N ARG A 56 -4.73 17.10 -17.29
CA ARG A 56 -6.09 17.62 -17.49
C ARG A 56 -7.16 16.69 -16.87
N LEU A 57 -6.90 15.39 -16.80
CA LEU A 57 -7.84 14.43 -16.20
C LEU A 57 -8.01 14.68 -14.70
N PHE A 58 -6.94 15.06 -14.00
CA PHE A 58 -7.04 15.42 -12.59
C PHE A 58 -7.99 16.61 -12.39
N GLN A 59 -7.80 17.68 -13.18
CA GLN A 59 -8.66 18.86 -13.10
C GLN A 59 -10.11 18.51 -13.39
N SER A 60 -10.37 17.73 -14.45
CA SER A 60 -11.71 17.29 -14.82
C SER A 60 -12.38 16.48 -13.69
N ILE A 61 -11.66 15.55 -13.05
CA ILE A 61 -12.17 14.78 -11.92
C ILE A 61 -12.47 15.69 -10.73
N VAL A 62 -11.57 16.60 -10.39
CA VAL A 62 -11.77 17.51 -9.24
C VAL A 62 -12.97 18.42 -9.44
N GLU A 63 -13.19 18.91 -10.64
CA GLU A 63 -14.32 19.83 -10.98
C GLU A 63 -15.67 19.12 -11.01
N ASN A 64 -15.73 17.86 -11.47
CA ASN A 64 -16.98 17.15 -11.73
C ASN A 64 -17.31 16.07 -10.69
N VAL A 65 -16.32 15.56 -9.99
CA VAL A 65 -16.50 14.54 -8.94
C VAL A 65 -16.11 15.09 -7.57
N SER A 66 -14.85 15.18 -7.28
CA SER A 66 -14.22 15.86 -6.14
C SER A 66 -12.70 15.62 -6.15
N CYS A 67 -11.97 16.25 -5.23
CA CYS A 67 -10.58 15.86 -4.99
C CYS A 67 -10.48 14.40 -4.49
N PRO A 68 -9.35 13.72 -4.75
CA PRO A 68 -9.12 12.39 -4.21
C PRO A 68 -9.33 12.35 -2.69
N PRO A 69 -9.92 11.26 -2.16
CA PRO A 69 -10.20 11.17 -0.73
C PRO A 69 -8.92 11.09 0.09
N PRO A 70 -8.95 11.55 1.34
CA PRO A 70 -7.86 11.36 2.29
C PRO A 70 -7.56 9.88 2.53
N SER A 71 -6.37 9.59 3.08
CA SER A 71 -5.97 8.23 3.42
C SER A 71 -6.92 7.58 4.42
N SER A 72 -7.12 6.26 4.28
CA SER A 72 -7.94 5.48 5.20
C SER A 72 -7.45 5.59 6.65
N MET A 73 -8.38 5.52 7.59
CA MET A 73 -8.09 5.40 9.03
C MET A 73 -7.67 3.99 9.47
N LEU A 74 -7.56 3.05 8.56
CA LEU A 74 -7.28 1.64 8.83
C LEU A 74 -6.07 1.44 9.74
N PHE A 75 -4.94 2.08 9.41
CA PHE A 75 -3.70 1.92 10.17
C PHE A 75 -3.72 2.58 11.55
N ALA A 76 -4.67 3.48 11.80
CA ALA A 76 -4.91 4.06 13.12
C ALA A 76 -5.91 3.25 13.94
N ALA A 77 -6.64 2.31 13.32
CA ALA A 77 -7.67 1.53 13.98
C ALA A 77 -7.04 0.53 14.97
N LYS A 78 -7.45 0.62 16.24
CA LYS A 78 -6.99 -0.26 17.33
C LYS A 78 -8.16 -0.73 18.22
N SER A 79 -9.38 -0.55 17.76
CA SER A 79 -10.58 -0.97 18.47
C SER A 79 -11.68 -1.33 17.48
N ARG A 80 -12.68 -2.10 17.93
CA ARG A 80 -13.86 -2.44 17.14
C ARG A 80 -14.51 -1.20 16.53
N ASP A 81 -14.75 -0.17 17.31
CA ASP A 81 -15.33 1.07 16.82
C ASP A 81 -14.53 1.70 15.70
N MET A 82 -13.22 1.75 15.83
CA MET A 82 -12.35 2.33 14.79
C MET A 82 -12.35 1.52 13.51
N PHE A 83 -12.46 0.19 13.57
CA PHE A 83 -12.59 -0.60 12.36
C PHE A 83 -13.91 -0.37 11.67
N PHE A 84 -15.03 -0.54 12.37
CA PHE A 84 -16.37 -0.45 11.77
C PHE A 84 -16.77 0.97 11.37
N ASN A 85 -16.43 1.95 12.18
CA ASN A 85 -16.89 3.32 11.97
C ASN A 85 -15.79 4.29 11.51
N GLY A 86 -14.56 3.86 11.43
CA GLY A 86 -13.43 4.64 10.92
C GLY A 86 -12.87 4.03 9.63
N ALA A 87 -12.27 2.84 9.71
CA ALA A 87 -11.65 2.19 8.56
C ALA A 87 -12.66 1.90 7.44
N LEU A 88 -13.76 1.21 7.73
CA LEU A 88 -14.80 0.93 6.74
C LEU A 88 -15.42 2.20 6.16
N ALA A 89 -15.66 3.22 7.00
CA ALA A 89 -16.23 4.48 6.52
C ALA A 89 -15.29 5.20 5.53
N THR A 90 -14.00 5.21 5.81
CA THR A 90 -13.01 5.84 4.92
C THR A 90 -12.84 5.06 3.61
N TRP A 91 -12.93 3.73 3.64
CA TRP A 91 -12.93 2.92 2.42
C TRP A 91 -14.20 3.08 1.60
N GLU A 92 -15.35 3.30 2.24
CA GLU A 92 -16.59 3.60 1.51
C GLU A 92 -16.48 4.92 0.73
N VAL A 93 -15.85 5.94 1.31
CA VAL A 93 -15.57 7.21 0.61
C VAL A 93 -14.64 6.96 -0.58
N ALA A 94 -13.57 6.19 -0.39
CA ALA A 94 -12.62 5.87 -1.46
C ALA A 94 -13.29 5.08 -2.59
N ALA A 95 -14.12 4.08 -2.27
CA ALA A 95 -14.87 3.28 -3.25
C ALA A 95 -15.82 4.14 -4.09
N ARG A 96 -16.61 4.99 -3.44
CA ARG A 96 -17.53 5.90 -4.13
C ARG A 96 -16.81 6.89 -5.02
N TRP A 97 -15.71 7.47 -4.52
CA TRP A 97 -14.90 8.40 -5.31
C TRP A 97 -14.29 7.72 -6.54
N GLN A 98 -13.66 6.55 -6.37
CA GLN A 98 -13.01 5.85 -7.47
C GLN A 98 -14.02 5.41 -8.52
N SER A 99 -15.18 4.89 -8.11
CA SER A 99 -16.26 4.56 -9.01
C SER A 99 -16.75 5.78 -9.79
N ALA A 100 -17.04 6.88 -9.10
CA ALA A 100 -17.51 8.11 -9.74
C ALA A 100 -16.47 8.71 -10.70
N ALA A 101 -15.19 8.68 -10.34
CA ALA A 101 -14.12 9.17 -11.20
C ALA A 101 -13.97 8.33 -12.48
N ILE A 102 -14.11 7.00 -12.38
CA ILE A 102 -14.07 6.12 -13.56
C ILE A 102 -15.28 6.37 -14.46
N HIS A 103 -16.49 6.47 -13.92
CA HIS A 103 -17.68 6.76 -14.71
C HIS A 103 -17.58 8.10 -15.41
N HIS A 104 -17.16 9.15 -14.69
CA HIS A 104 -16.93 10.46 -15.28
C HIS A 104 -15.95 10.40 -16.45
N LEU A 105 -14.84 9.68 -16.31
CA LEU A 105 -13.85 9.52 -17.37
C LEU A 105 -14.38 8.69 -18.55
N LEU A 106 -15.23 7.71 -18.33
CA LEU A 106 -15.88 6.93 -19.39
C LEU A 106 -16.89 7.77 -20.18
N GLU A 107 -17.52 8.75 -19.55
CA GLU A 107 -18.46 9.68 -20.21
C GLU A 107 -17.72 10.77 -21.01
N GLU A 108 -16.59 11.27 -20.50
CA GLU A 108 -15.84 12.40 -21.11
C GLU A 108 -14.82 11.97 -22.17
N GLU A 109 -14.30 10.75 -22.05
CA GLU A 109 -13.22 10.23 -22.89
C GLU A 109 -13.66 8.95 -23.61
N GLN A 110 -13.06 8.69 -24.76
CA GLN A 110 -13.27 7.43 -25.47
C GLN A 110 -12.15 6.46 -25.13
N TYR A 111 -12.48 5.42 -24.35
CA TYR A 111 -11.55 4.35 -24.00
C TYR A 111 -12.02 3.03 -24.57
N ASP A 112 -11.09 2.25 -25.15
CA ASP A 112 -11.33 0.85 -25.55
C ASP A 112 -11.01 -0.13 -24.41
N VAL A 113 -10.15 0.29 -23.48
CA VAL A 113 -9.72 -0.52 -22.34
C VAL A 113 -9.64 0.35 -21.09
N VAL A 114 -10.25 -0.13 -20.01
CA VAL A 114 -10.11 0.45 -18.67
C VAL A 114 -9.53 -0.60 -17.73
N PHE A 115 -8.43 -0.29 -17.09
CA PHE A 115 -7.84 -1.09 -16.04
C PHE A 115 -7.95 -0.36 -14.71
N SER A 116 -8.61 -0.97 -13.74
CA SER A 116 -8.80 -0.41 -12.40
C SER A 116 -8.28 -1.38 -11.35
N HIS A 117 -7.59 -0.86 -10.35
CA HIS A 117 -7.16 -1.60 -9.18
C HIS A 117 -7.90 -1.10 -7.94
N PHE A 118 -8.70 -1.96 -7.32
CA PHE A 118 -9.42 -1.65 -6.10
C PHE A 118 -8.84 -2.43 -4.92
N HIS A 119 -8.04 -1.74 -4.11
CA HIS A 119 -7.17 -2.31 -3.08
C HIS A 119 -7.88 -2.56 -1.74
N ASN A 120 -9.20 -2.69 -1.74
CA ASN A 120 -10.00 -2.76 -0.52
C ASN A 120 -9.78 -4.05 0.27
N VAL A 121 -10.02 -5.20 -0.37
CA VAL A 121 -9.90 -6.52 0.28
C VAL A 121 -8.46 -6.74 0.74
N ASP A 122 -7.49 -6.55 -0.16
CA ASP A 122 -6.08 -6.81 0.11
C ASP A 122 -5.57 -6.05 1.35
N ILE A 123 -5.66 -4.72 1.35
CA ILE A 123 -5.13 -3.89 2.45
C ILE A 123 -5.86 -4.15 3.78
N GLN A 124 -7.18 -4.31 3.75
CA GLN A 124 -7.93 -4.52 4.97
C GLN A 124 -7.67 -5.91 5.54
N ASP A 125 -7.67 -6.94 4.71
CA ASP A 125 -7.41 -8.31 5.13
C ASP A 125 -5.98 -8.49 5.64
N HIS A 126 -4.96 -7.91 5.02
CA HIS A 126 -3.60 -7.87 5.55
C HIS A 126 -3.55 -7.32 6.98
N THR A 127 -4.33 -6.31 7.28
CA THR A 127 -4.42 -5.74 8.63
C THR A 127 -5.15 -6.69 9.58
N PHE A 128 -6.28 -7.26 9.15
CA PHE A 128 -7.12 -8.09 10.02
C PHE A 128 -6.53 -9.45 10.32
N TYR A 129 -5.92 -10.12 9.36
CA TYR A 129 -5.30 -11.42 9.60
C TYR A 129 -4.20 -11.34 10.66
N LYS A 130 -3.46 -10.23 10.69
CA LYS A 130 -2.52 -9.97 11.77
C LYS A 130 -3.22 -9.91 13.13
N TYR A 131 -4.34 -9.21 13.20
CA TYR A 131 -5.09 -9.06 14.45
C TYR A 131 -5.90 -10.30 14.82
N MET A 132 -6.39 -11.08 13.87
CA MET A 132 -7.00 -12.39 14.15
C MET A 132 -6.04 -13.33 14.84
N ALA A 133 -4.74 -13.29 14.46
CA ALA A 133 -3.71 -14.13 15.07
C ALA A 133 -3.31 -13.69 16.49
N HIS A 134 -3.37 -12.37 16.77
CA HIS A 134 -2.85 -11.80 18.02
C HIS A 134 -3.93 -11.21 18.93
N GLY A 135 -5.16 -11.14 18.44
CA GLY A 135 -6.28 -10.49 19.13
C GLY A 135 -6.20 -8.94 19.10
N ILE A 136 -7.32 -8.32 19.31
CA ILE A 136 -7.45 -6.89 19.62
C ILE A 136 -8.32 -6.80 20.86
N GLU A 137 -7.94 -5.95 21.79
CA GLU A 137 -8.75 -5.68 22.96
C GLU A 137 -10.19 -5.25 22.58
N GLY A 138 -11.16 -5.94 23.15
CA GLY A 138 -12.57 -5.70 22.88
C GLY A 138 -13.13 -6.25 21.56
N MET A 139 -12.36 -7.05 20.79
CA MET A 139 -12.85 -7.77 19.62
C MET A 139 -12.86 -9.28 19.82
N GLN A 140 -13.93 -9.90 19.37
CA GLN A 140 -14.11 -11.34 19.36
C GLN A 140 -13.97 -11.90 17.92
N THR A 141 -13.89 -13.21 17.78
CA THR A 141 -13.79 -13.85 16.45
C THR A 141 -14.95 -13.47 15.54
N GLU A 142 -16.15 -13.34 16.09
CA GLU A 142 -17.36 -12.95 15.38
C GLU A 142 -17.26 -11.54 14.80
N ASP A 143 -16.61 -10.61 15.49
CA ASP A 143 -16.38 -9.25 15.00
C ASP A 143 -15.48 -9.24 13.75
N PHE A 144 -14.47 -10.11 13.71
CA PHE A 144 -13.61 -10.25 12.52
C PHE A 144 -14.37 -10.84 11.33
N VAL A 145 -15.27 -11.82 11.57
CA VAL A 145 -16.14 -12.37 10.51
C VAL A 145 -17.09 -11.30 9.98
N GLU A 146 -17.72 -10.52 10.88
CA GLU A 146 -18.59 -9.42 10.50
C GLU A 146 -17.83 -8.36 9.69
N LEU A 147 -16.63 -8.01 10.11
CA LEU A 147 -15.76 -7.04 9.45
C LEU A 147 -15.35 -7.50 8.05
N SER A 148 -14.88 -8.74 7.90
CA SER A 148 -14.58 -9.32 6.59
C SER A 148 -15.79 -9.28 5.68
N ARG A 149 -16.96 -9.68 6.17
CA ARG A 149 -18.21 -9.59 5.41
C ARG A 149 -18.50 -8.16 4.93
N ALA A 150 -18.33 -7.17 5.80
CA ALA A 150 -18.53 -5.76 5.46
C ALA A 150 -17.57 -5.28 4.36
N ILE A 151 -16.31 -5.71 4.40
CA ILE A 151 -15.30 -5.40 3.37
C ILE A 151 -15.69 -5.99 2.01
N TYR A 152 -16.08 -7.26 1.98
CA TYR A 152 -16.53 -7.92 0.74
C TYR A 152 -17.80 -7.28 0.20
N MET A 153 -18.74 -6.88 1.06
CA MET A 153 -19.94 -6.14 0.65
C MET A 153 -19.60 -4.75 0.07
N GLN A 154 -18.58 -4.06 0.57
CA GLN A 154 -18.12 -2.81 -0.05
C GLN A 154 -17.54 -3.06 -1.44
N THR A 155 -16.75 -4.11 -1.59
CA THR A 155 -16.17 -4.51 -2.87
C THR A 155 -17.25 -4.94 -3.86
N ASP A 156 -18.25 -5.69 -3.41
CA ASP A 156 -19.40 -6.08 -4.22
C ASP A 156 -20.19 -4.86 -4.74
N ARG A 157 -20.46 -3.88 -3.88
CA ARG A 157 -21.09 -2.61 -4.31
C ARG A 157 -20.24 -1.83 -5.31
N TYR A 158 -18.92 -1.79 -5.10
CA TYR A 158 -17.99 -1.16 -6.04
C TYR A 158 -18.04 -1.84 -7.41
N LEU A 159 -17.94 -3.17 -7.46
CA LEU A 159 -18.04 -3.94 -8.70
C LEU A 159 -19.44 -3.80 -9.32
N GLY A 160 -20.49 -3.85 -8.51
CA GLY A 160 -21.87 -3.69 -8.94
C GLY A 160 -22.13 -2.36 -9.66
N SER A 161 -21.38 -1.30 -9.33
CA SER A 161 -21.52 -0.01 -10.00
C SER A 161 -21.12 -0.02 -11.48
N PHE A 162 -20.36 -1.02 -11.93
CA PHE A 162 -19.90 -1.17 -13.33
C PHE A 162 -20.69 -2.20 -14.14
N LEU A 163 -21.63 -2.94 -13.55
CA LEU A 163 -22.32 -4.02 -14.26
C LEU A 163 -23.20 -3.53 -15.40
N HIS A 164 -23.70 -2.29 -15.36
CA HIS A 164 -24.47 -1.69 -16.46
C HIS A 164 -23.64 -1.60 -17.77
N LEU A 165 -22.31 -1.52 -17.68
CA LEU A 165 -21.42 -1.48 -18.84
C LEU A 165 -21.54 -2.76 -19.71
N LEU A 166 -21.99 -3.87 -19.14
CA LEU A 166 -22.26 -5.11 -19.89
C LEU A 166 -23.38 -4.88 -20.92
N ASP A 167 -24.41 -4.10 -20.57
CA ASP A 167 -25.52 -3.76 -21.46
C ASP A 167 -25.07 -2.75 -22.54
N GLU A 168 -23.99 -2.04 -22.32
CA GLU A 168 -23.36 -1.10 -23.26
C GLU A 168 -22.31 -1.78 -24.17
N GLY A 169 -22.16 -3.10 -24.07
CA GLY A 169 -21.26 -3.88 -24.92
C GLY A 169 -19.84 -4.05 -24.40
N TRP A 170 -19.56 -3.62 -23.16
CA TRP A 170 -18.27 -3.86 -22.51
C TRP A 170 -18.12 -5.30 -22.06
N THR A 171 -16.89 -5.79 -22.05
CA THR A 171 -16.54 -7.05 -21.36
C THR A 171 -15.84 -6.71 -20.05
N VAL A 172 -16.37 -7.20 -18.93
CA VAL A 172 -15.83 -6.94 -17.59
C VAL A 172 -15.06 -8.16 -17.10
N PHE A 173 -13.79 -7.98 -16.75
CA PHE A 173 -12.95 -8.98 -16.10
C PHE A 173 -12.71 -8.61 -14.64
N ILE A 174 -12.97 -9.55 -13.74
CA ILE A 174 -12.63 -9.42 -12.32
C ILE A 174 -11.49 -10.41 -12.05
N VAL A 175 -10.34 -9.88 -11.67
CA VAL A 175 -9.11 -10.67 -11.47
C VAL A 175 -8.48 -10.33 -10.14
N SER A 176 -7.69 -11.27 -9.60
CA SER A 176 -6.85 -11.07 -8.42
C SER A 176 -5.43 -11.48 -8.76
N ASP A 177 -4.45 -10.73 -8.28
CA ASP A 177 -3.02 -11.00 -8.45
C ASP A 177 -2.52 -12.10 -7.49
N HIS A 178 -3.15 -12.26 -6.33
CA HIS A 178 -2.84 -13.31 -5.34
C HIS A 178 -4.02 -13.53 -4.38
N GLY A 179 -3.95 -14.62 -3.64
CA GLY A 179 -4.79 -14.84 -2.47
C GLY A 179 -4.14 -14.23 -1.22
N LEU A 180 -4.72 -14.51 -0.06
CA LEU A 180 -4.20 -14.07 1.23
C LEU A 180 -3.90 -15.25 2.15
N VAL A 181 -2.77 -15.17 2.85
CA VAL A 181 -2.42 -16.10 3.92
C VAL A 181 -2.18 -15.33 5.22
N ALA A 182 -2.50 -15.98 6.35
CA ALA A 182 -2.17 -15.39 7.64
C ALA A 182 -0.66 -15.15 7.72
N HIS A 183 -0.27 -13.93 8.06
CA HIS A 183 1.14 -13.59 8.29
C HIS A 183 1.63 -14.38 9.51
N GLY A 184 2.25 -15.53 9.27
CA GLY A 184 3.07 -16.19 10.27
C GLY A 184 4.39 -15.44 10.41
N ASN A 185 4.92 -15.34 11.62
CA ASN A 185 6.25 -14.76 11.91
C ASN A 185 7.40 -15.58 11.29
N GLN A 186 7.13 -16.48 10.35
CA GLN A 186 8.03 -17.53 9.92
C GLN A 186 8.37 -17.53 8.42
N VAL A 187 7.93 -16.56 7.64
CA VAL A 187 8.39 -16.45 6.26
C VAL A 187 9.66 -15.63 6.27
N PRO A 188 10.84 -16.22 6.05
CA PRO A 188 12.07 -15.46 5.91
C PRO A 188 11.94 -14.57 4.68
N LEU A 189 11.94 -13.27 4.89
CA LEU A 189 11.99 -12.29 3.82
C LEU A 189 13.46 -12.05 3.45
N ILE A 190 13.80 -12.24 2.19
CA ILE A 190 15.13 -11.95 1.66
C ILE A 190 15.37 -10.45 1.66
N GLY A 191 14.33 -9.66 1.40
CA GLY A 191 14.38 -8.20 1.33
C GLY A 191 13.48 -7.53 2.37
N ASP A 192 13.74 -6.27 2.65
CA ASP A 192 12.92 -5.42 3.52
C ASP A 192 11.65 -5.00 2.76
N MET A 193 10.49 -5.07 3.41
CA MET A 193 9.22 -4.59 2.87
C MET A 193 9.23 -3.10 2.51
N ASN A 194 10.03 -2.29 3.22
CA ASN A 194 10.11 -0.85 3.09
C ASN A 194 11.39 -0.36 2.38
N GLY A 195 12.25 -1.26 1.96
CA GLY A 195 13.51 -0.87 1.33
C GLY A 195 14.45 -2.01 1.00
N LEU A 196 15.74 -1.75 1.07
CA LEU A 196 16.80 -2.71 0.84
C LEU A 196 17.22 -3.36 2.15
N ASN A 197 17.06 -4.68 2.22
CA ASN A 197 17.64 -5.46 3.31
C ASN A 197 18.93 -6.13 2.81
N ALA A 198 20.05 -5.69 3.33
CA ALA A 198 21.33 -6.25 2.96
C ALA A 198 21.75 -7.48 3.80
N GLY A 199 20.99 -7.84 4.84
CA GLY A 199 21.38 -8.87 5.80
C GLY A 199 21.81 -10.17 5.14
N LEU A 200 20.87 -10.98 4.66
CA LEU A 200 21.15 -12.26 4.01
C LEU A 200 22.03 -12.11 2.75
N MET A 201 21.72 -11.13 1.89
CA MET A 201 22.48 -10.95 0.65
C MET A 201 23.93 -10.54 0.91
N LYS A 202 24.22 -9.84 2.02
CA LYS A 202 25.58 -9.56 2.47
C LYS A 202 26.27 -10.81 3.00
N GLU A 203 25.59 -11.60 3.82
CA GLU A 203 26.09 -12.88 4.34
C GLU A 203 26.48 -13.82 3.19
N LEU A 204 25.69 -13.87 2.14
CA LEU A 204 25.94 -14.65 0.94
C LEU A 204 26.96 -14.01 -0.03
N GLY A 205 27.46 -12.79 0.25
CA GLY A 205 28.48 -12.12 -0.53
C GLY A 205 28.00 -11.40 -1.80
N PHE A 206 26.70 -11.24 -2.00
CA PHE A 206 26.15 -10.55 -3.17
C PHE A 206 25.94 -9.05 -2.98
N THR A 207 25.74 -8.61 -1.73
CA THR A 207 25.58 -7.19 -1.38
C THR A 207 26.72 -6.77 -0.45
N ALA A 208 27.34 -5.63 -0.72
CA ALA A 208 28.33 -5.00 0.16
C ALA A 208 27.77 -3.70 0.75
N LEU A 209 28.07 -3.44 2.02
CA LEU A 209 27.81 -2.17 2.68
C LEU A 209 29.08 -1.33 2.73
N LYS A 210 28.94 -0.02 2.69
CA LYS A 210 30.03 0.89 3.04
C LYS A 210 30.39 0.72 4.49
N GLN A 211 31.65 0.99 4.83
CA GLN A 211 32.16 0.88 6.19
C GLN A 211 32.66 2.24 6.68
N ASP A 212 32.57 2.46 7.99
CA ASP A 212 33.19 3.59 8.65
C ASP A 212 34.70 3.38 8.83
N GLU A 213 35.40 4.34 9.43
CA GLU A 213 36.84 4.29 9.69
C GLU A 213 37.26 3.14 10.62
N ASN A 214 36.32 2.58 11.38
CA ASN A 214 36.53 1.47 12.31
C ASN A 214 36.16 0.11 11.69
N GLY A 215 35.69 0.08 10.43
CA GLY A 215 35.25 -1.12 9.72
C GLY A 215 33.84 -1.55 10.06
N ASN A 216 33.02 -0.71 10.71
CA ASN A 216 31.62 -1.01 10.96
C ASN A 216 30.77 -0.67 9.74
N ASP A 217 29.76 -1.50 9.49
CA ASP A 217 28.85 -1.29 8.38
C ASP A 217 27.99 -0.03 8.57
N LEU A 218 27.95 0.79 7.54
CA LEU A 218 27.01 1.89 7.40
C LEU A 218 25.71 1.37 6.76
N ARG A 219 24.59 2.09 6.97
CA ARG A 219 23.31 1.80 6.28
C ARG A 219 23.31 2.32 4.83
N GLU A 220 24.38 2.03 4.11
CA GLU A 220 24.58 2.49 2.74
C GLU A 220 25.24 1.39 1.90
N ILE A 221 24.64 1.09 0.74
CA ILE A 221 25.16 0.07 -0.19
C ILE A 221 26.47 0.57 -0.84
N ASP A 222 27.51 -0.27 -0.83
CA ASP A 222 28.70 -0.08 -1.66
C ASP A 222 28.43 -0.69 -3.06
N TRP A 223 27.90 0.14 -3.93
CA TRP A 223 27.54 -0.28 -5.30
C TRP A 223 28.74 -0.74 -6.13
N SER A 224 29.96 -0.33 -5.79
CA SER A 224 31.17 -0.76 -6.50
C SER A 224 31.55 -2.23 -6.24
N LYS A 225 30.96 -2.84 -5.21
CA LYS A 225 31.21 -4.22 -4.79
C LYS A 225 29.93 -5.08 -4.75
N THR A 226 28.78 -4.51 -5.07
CA THR A 226 27.48 -5.17 -4.97
C THR A 226 27.09 -5.77 -6.31
N LYS A 227 27.00 -7.09 -6.40
CA LYS A 227 26.50 -7.82 -7.56
C LYS A 227 24.97 -7.78 -7.65
N ALA A 228 24.29 -7.93 -6.51
CA ALA A 228 22.83 -7.97 -6.43
C ALA A 228 22.30 -7.43 -5.11
N VAL A 229 21.06 -6.96 -5.10
CA VAL A 229 20.33 -6.51 -3.90
C VAL A 229 18.97 -7.16 -3.83
N ALA A 230 18.51 -7.49 -2.62
CA ALA A 230 17.16 -7.94 -2.36
C ALA A 230 16.27 -6.77 -1.93
N ASN A 231 15.04 -6.72 -2.43
CA ASN A 231 14.07 -5.68 -2.13
C ASN A 231 12.66 -6.28 -2.03
N ARG A 232 11.81 -5.69 -1.21
CA ARG A 232 10.39 -6.04 -1.05
C ARG A 232 10.13 -7.53 -0.82
N GLY A 233 10.91 -8.13 0.05
CA GLY A 233 10.69 -9.49 0.54
C GLY A 233 11.25 -10.59 -0.36
N CYS A 234 11.01 -10.59 -1.66
CA CYS A 234 11.35 -11.71 -2.54
C CYS A 234 12.01 -11.32 -3.86
N HIS A 235 12.14 -10.05 -4.18
CA HIS A 235 12.74 -9.63 -5.44
C HIS A 235 14.24 -9.40 -5.30
N ILE A 236 15.02 -9.99 -6.20
CA ILE A 236 16.46 -9.79 -6.29
C ILE A 236 16.79 -9.10 -7.61
N TYR A 237 17.52 -8.02 -7.53
CA TYR A 237 17.92 -7.21 -8.68
C TYR A 237 19.43 -7.25 -8.85
N LEU A 238 19.87 -7.67 -10.05
CA LEU A 238 21.27 -7.63 -10.42
C LEU A 238 21.71 -6.21 -10.74
N ASN A 239 22.92 -5.87 -10.33
CA ASN A 239 23.57 -4.59 -10.59
C ASN A 239 24.35 -4.63 -11.92
N ILE A 240 23.59 -4.59 -13.03
CA ILE A 240 24.10 -4.82 -14.39
C ILE A 240 24.70 -3.55 -14.98
N LYS A 241 25.89 -3.67 -15.60
CA LYS A 241 26.54 -2.59 -16.37
C LYS A 241 25.64 -2.14 -17.54
N GLY A 242 25.63 -0.83 -17.77
CA GLY A 242 24.83 -0.21 -18.83
C GLY A 242 23.34 -0.09 -18.51
N ARG A 243 22.81 -0.92 -17.60
CA ARG A 243 21.44 -0.81 -17.10
C ARG A 243 21.37 0.00 -15.81
N ASN A 244 22.23 -0.28 -14.85
CA ASN A 244 22.25 0.37 -13.55
C ASN A 244 23.39 1.40 -13.52
N LYS A 245 23.15 2.53 -12.84
CA LYS A 245 24.10 3.67 -12.78
C LYS A 245 25.50 3.26 -12.31
N HIS A 246 25.58 2.30 -11.40
CA HIS A 246 26.80 1.81 -10.82
C HIS A 246 26.95 0.29 -11.03
N GLY A 247 26.44 -0.21 -12.17
CA GLY A 247 26.47 -1.63 -12.49
C GLY A 247 27.89 -2.20 -12.58
N ILE A 248 28.07 -3.39 -12.01
CA ILE A 248 29.37 -4.11 -12.03
C ILE A 248 29.27 -5.50 -12.68
N VAL A 249 28.07 -6.06 -12.80
CA VAL A 249 27.84 -7.34 -13.48
C VAL A 249 27.79 -7.09 -14.97
N GLU A 250 28.63 -7.78 -15.76
CA GLU A 250 28.57 -7.69 -17.21
C GLU A 250 27.23 -8.30 -17.71
N PRO A 251 26.61 -7.76 -18.76
CA PRO A 251 25.36 -8.29 -19.29
C PRO A 251 25.41 -9.77 -19.67
N GLU A 252 26.56 -10.21 -20.19
CA GLU A 252 26.82 -11.60 -20.57
C GLU A 252 26.90 -12.55 -19.38
N ASP A 253 27.34 -12.08 -18.20
CA ASP A 253 27.48 -12.87 -16.98
C ASP A 253 26.18 -12.96 -16.19
N LYS A 254 25.09 -12.33 -16.68
CA LYS A 254 23.81 -12.23 -15.98
C LYS A 254 23.31 -13.58 -15.47
N TYR A 255 23.26 -14.58 -16.34
CA TYR A 255 22.73 -15.90 -16.01
C TYR A 255 23.64 -16.67 -15.06
N GLU A 256 24.95 -16.49 -15.16
CA GLU A 256 25.90 -17.10 -14.22
C GLU A 256 25.69 -16.55 -12.80
N VAL A 257 25.53 -15.24 -12.65
CA VAL A 257 25.27 -14.62 -11.36
C VAL A 257 23.89 -14.98 -10.81
N GLU A 258 22.86 -15.13 -11.65
CA GLU A 258 21.54 -15.64 -11.25
C GLU A 258 21.65 -17.07 -10.70
N GLU A 259 22.39 -17.96 -11.34
CA GLU A 259 22.65 -19.34 -10.89
C GLU A 259 23.47 -19.37 -9.58
N GLU A 260 24.48 -18.50 -9.45
CA GLU A 260 25.21 -18.33 -8.18
C GLU A 260 24.25 -17.99 -7.02
N ILE A 261 23.35 -17.02 -7.23
CA ILE A 261 22.39 -16.56 -6.21
C ILE A 261 21.41 -17.68 -5.88
N MET A 262 20.83 -18.34 -6.88
CA MET A 262 19.89 -19.45 -6.67
C MET A 262 20.56 -20.59 -5.90
N THR A 263 21.76 -20.97 -6.28
CA THR A 263 22.51 -22.03 -5.61
C THR A 263 22.80 -21.67 -4.16
N ALA A 264 23.23 -20.43 -3.89
CA ALA A 264 23.49 -19.98 -2.54
C ALA A 264 22.22 -19.97 -1.67
N LEU A 265 21.09 -19.52 -2.23
CA LEU A 265 19.80 -19.48 -1.52
C LEU A 265 19.24 -20.88 -1.26
N TYR A 266 19.35 -21.81 -2.21
CA TYR A 266 18.95 -23.22 -2.01
C TYR A 266 19.82 -23.92 -0.97
N GLY A 267 21.08 -23.56 -0.86
CA GLY A 267 22.01 -24.08 0.14
C GLY A 267 21.92 -23.40 1.51
N TYR A 268 21.23 -22.26 1.60
CA TYR A 268 21.15 -21.50 2.84
C TYR A 268 20.30 -22.23 3.88
N LYS A 269 20.82 -22.31 5.08
CA LYS A 269 20.10 -22.85 6.23
C LYS A 269 19.86 -21.76 7.26
N HIS A 270 18.62 -21.61 7.68
CA HIS A 270 18.29 -20.64 8.70
C HIS A 270 19.04 -20.97 10.01
N PRO A 271 19.72 -19.99 10.64
CA PRO A 271 20.56 -20.26 11.82
C PRO A 271 19.82 -20.91 12.97
N ASP A 272 18.53 -20.57 13.18
CA ASP A 272 17.75 -21.03 14.31
C ASP A 272 16.90 -22.29 14.00
N THR A 273 16.59 -22.55 12.72
CA THR A 273 15.65 -23.64 12.35
C THR A 273 16.25 -24.71 11.44
N GLY A 274 17.41 -24.48 10.88
CA GLY A 274 18.14 -25.42 10.00
C GLY A 274 17.77 -25.34 8.53
#